data_a377e99d34c0ec70fefb0094d8f14dcc
#
_entry.id   a377e99d34c0ec70fefb0094d8f14dcc
#
_cell.length_a   1.000
_cell.length_b   1.000
_cell.length_c   1.000
_cell.angle_alpha   90.00
_cell.angle_beta   90.00
_cell.angle_gamma   90.00
#
_symmetry.space_group_name_H-M   'P 1'
#
loop_
_entity.id
_entity.type
_entity.pdbx_description
1 polymer ?
#
loop_
_entity_poly.entity_id
_entity_poly.type
_entity_poly.pdbx_seq_one_letter_code
_entity_poly.pdbx_strand_id
1 'polypeptide(L)'
;MAILQPKGSETMLKLTRRTLMAAVAVTPLMTFAASAGGLISIIITDPANPYWLTEGDVAKATAESLGYEANVSAHKGDTNTESTLIDTAITNKSVAIILDPANADGSIGAVKKAVDAGIPVFLVNAEINQEGLAKAQLVSNNAQGAALGAEQWISVMGDKGTYVELFGNPADNNAATRSNGYTTVIGQYPDMVQVGKEVADWDRTKGYQKMQSLLQANPDITGVISGNDEMALGAIAALKEAGKLEGVKVGGFDGSPDAVAAVKAGEMAYTVLQPVAVFSAEAVRQADNFIKTGETGAATEKQLFDCLLITAENVDKYTAAFTLSE
;
A
#
# COMPACT_ATOMS: atom_id res chain seq x y z
N MET A 1 77.05 57.58 20.36
CA MET A 1 76.88 58.81 21.18
C MET A 1 75.73 58.50 22.14
N ALA A 2 76.11 58.35 23.38
CA ALA A 2 75.43 58.66 24.62
C ALA A 2 74.09 58.03 24.88
N ILE A 3 74.02 57.01 25.75
CA ILE A 3 73.90 57.07 27.22
C ILE A 3 72.45 57.54 27.62
N LEU A 4 71.70 56.68 28.27
CA LEU A 4 71.43 56.64 29.70
C LEU A 4 70.30 55.65 30.05
N GLN A 5 70.66 54.70 30.92
CA GLN A 5 69.67 54.12 31.88
C GLN A 5 69.42 55.17 32.99
N PRO A 6 68.35 55.07 33.78
CA PRO A 6 68.36 54.16 34.93
C PRO A 6 67.04 53.69 35.55
N LYS A 7 67.25 52.71 36.46
CA LYS A 7 66.56 52.40 37.72
C LYS A 7 65.04 52.26 37.71
N GLY A 8 64.36 51.12 37.98
CA GLY A 8 64.53 50.38 39.25
C GLY A 8 63.34 50.67 40.18
N SER A 9 62.39 49.73 40.33
CA SER A 9 61.72 49.51 41.61
C SER A 9 61.04 48.15 41.66
N GLU A 10 61.48 47.35 42.56
CA GLU A 10 60.83 46.12 42.97
C GLU A 10 59.48 46.43 43.60
N THR A 11 58.44 45.74 43.15
CA THR A 11 57.22 45.64 43.95
C THR A 11 56.77 44.19 43.95
N MET A 12 57.00 43.54 45.06
CA MET A 12 56.46 42.23 45.37
C MET A 12 54.93 42.29 45.33
N LEU A 13 54.27 41.55 44.42
CA LEU A 13 52.82 41.33 44.49
C LEU A 13 52.56 39.92 44.95
N LYS A 14 51.80 39.83 46.01
CA LYS A 14 51.35 38.64 46.72
C LYS A 14 50.52 37.76 45.81
N LEU A 15 50.86 36.45 45.71
CA LEU A 15 50.02 35.40 45.11
C LEU A 15 48.73 35.21 45.95
N THR A 16 47.66 35.68 45.47
CA THR A 16 46.32 35.24 45.95
C THR A 16 45.89 34.01 45.22
N ARG A 17 45.64 32.90 45.93
CA ARG A 17 45.05 31.66 45.46
C ARG A 17 43.72 31.98 44.85
N ARG A 18 43.58 31.97 43.51
CA ARG A 18 42.28 31.91 42.81
C ARG A 18 41.90 30.47 42.68
N THR A 19 40.81 30.10 43.36
CA THR A 19 40.06 28.86 43.26
C THR A 19 39.55 28.73 41.85
N LEU A 20 40.04 27.72 41.10
CA LEU A 20 39.48 27.32 39.82
C LEU A 20 38.15 26.57 40.09
N MET A 21 37.01 27.24 39.93
CA MET A 21 35.73 26.54 39.82
C MET A 21 35.65 25.93 38.42
N ALA A 22 35.80 24.61 38.32
CA ALA A 22 35.47 23.86 37.12
C ALA A 22 33.94 23.87 36.94
N ALA A 23 33.45 24.63 35.97
CA ALA A 23 32.08 24.54 35.54
C ALA A 23 31.90 23.19 34.81
N VAL A 24 31.29 22.22 35.47
CA VAL A 24 30.82 21.00 34.85
C VAL A 24 29.61 21.39 33.98
N ALA A 25 29.83 21.48 32.68
CA ALA A 25 28.76 21.61 31.71
C ALA A 25 27.96 20.29 31.72
N VAL A 26 26.84 20.25 32.42
CA VAL A 26 25.86 19.20 32.31
C VAL A 26 25.16 19.40 30.96
N THR A 27 25.64 18.70 29.93
CA THR A 27 24.89 18.49 28.69
C THR A 27 23.65 17.70 29.05
N PRO A 28 22.43 18.21 28.78
CA PRO A 28 21.25 17.38 28.93
C PRO A 28 21.38 16.22 27.92
N LEU A 29 21.55 14.99 28.38
CA LEU A 29 21.19 13.82 27.58
C LEU A 29 19.70 13.99 27.26
N MET A 30 19.41 14.34 26.00
CA MET A 30 18.08 14.11 25.48
C MET A 30 17.88 12.59 25.46
N THR A 31 17.31 12.05 26.53
CA THR A 31 16.70 10.74 26.50
C THR A 31 15.53 10.88 25.54
N PHE A 32 15.67 10.38 24.32
CA PHE A 32 14.50 10.04 23.53
C PHE A 32 13.70 9.09 24.42
N ALA A 33 12.55 9.56 24.89
CA ALA A 33 11.60 8.69 25.54
C ALA A 33 11.26 7.61 24.49
N ALA A 34 11.67 6.36 24.75
CA ALA A 34 11.16 5.24 23.98
C ALA A 34 9.62 5.37 24.02
N SER A 35 8.97 5.31 22.86
CA SER A 35 7.51 5.33 22.78
C SER A 35 6.98 4.25 23.74
N ALA A 36 6.03 4.60 24.58
CA ALA A 36 5.54 3.70 25.63
C ALA A 36 4.91 2.42 25.07
N GLY A 37 4.56 2.42 23.76
CA GLY A 37 3.91 1.31 23.06
C GLY A 37 4.86 0.30 22.40
N GLY A 38 6.14 0.63 22.19
CA GLY A 38 7.07 -0.20 21.39
C GLY A 38 6.98 0.06 19.88
N LEU A 39 7.65 -0.78 19.06
CA LEU A 39 7.74 -0.64 17.61
C LEU A 39 6.71 -1.53 16.90
N ILE A 40 5.89 -0.97 16.02
CA ILE A 40 5.12 -1.71 15.01
C ILE A 40 5.86 -1.64 13.68
N SER A 41 6.23 -2.79 13.12
CA SER A 41 6.81 -2.88 11.77
C SER A 41 5.69 -3.02 10.74
N ILE A 42 5.68 -2.13 9.75
CA ILE A 42 4.73 -2.11 8.64
C ILE A 42 5.49 -2.49 7.37
N ILE A 43 5.04 -3.53 6.69
CA ILE A 43 5.70 -4.08 5.50
C ILE A 43 4.68 -4.09 4.37
N ILE A 44 4.89 -3.23 3.38
CA ILE A 44 4.00 -3.03 2.22
C ILE A 44 4.63 -3.59 0.95
N THR A 45 3.85 -3.64 -0.12
CA THR A 45 4.36 -4.11 -1.41
C THR A 45 5.30 -3.09 -2.07
N ASP A 46 4.82 -2.00 -2.65
CA ASP A 46 5.67 -1.00 -3.33
C ASP A 46 5.08 0.42 -3.22
N PRO A 47 5.77 1.36 -2.56
CA PRO A 47 5.29 2.74 -2.42
C PRO A 47 5.21 3.53 -3.74
N ALA A 48 5.72 3.00 -4.85
CA ALA A 48 5.53 3.59 -6.17
C ALA A 48 4.07 3.53 -6.64
N ASN A 49 3.29 2.57 -6.13
CA ASN A 49 1.85 2.52 -6.33
C ASN A 49 1.15 3.30 -5.18
N PRO A 50 0.32 4.31 -5.48
CA PRO A 50 -0.35 5.14 -4.47
C PRO A 50 -1.27 4.36 -3.53
N TYR A 51 -1.75 3.18 -3.94
CA TYR A 51 -2.53 2.30 -3.10
C TYR A 51 -1.71 1.78 -1.92
N TRP A 52 -0.57 1.14 -2.18
CA TRP A 52 0.32 0.64 -1.13
C TRP A 52 1.01 1.74 -0.33
N LEU A 53 1.28 2.90 -0.96
CA LEU A 53 1.77 4.07 -0.23
C LEU A 53 0.74 4.50 0.82
N THR A 54 -0.54 4.61 0.44
CA THR A 54 -1.63 4.98 1.37
C THR A 54 -1.81 3.93 2.47
N GLU A 55 -1.71 2.64 2.13
CA GLU A 55 -1.75 1.54 3.11
C GLU A 55 -0.71 1.75 4.22
N GLY A 56 0.55 1.95 3.82
CA GLY A 56 1.65 2.16 4.76
C GLY A 56 1.52 3.45 5.56
N ASP A 57 1.16 4.55 4.92
CA ASP A 57 1.03 5.86 5.56
C ASP A 57 -0.10 5.87 6.60
N VAL A 58 -1.25 5.29 6.28
CA VAL A 58 -2.40 5.19 7.19
C VAL A 58 -2.09 4.27 8.37
N ALA A 59 -1.48 3.10 8.11
CA ALA A 59 -1.07 2.19 9.16
C ALA A 59 -0.07 2.88 10.12
N LYS A 60 0.94 3.58 9.58
CA LYS A 60 1.92 4.33 10.36
C LYS A 60 1.28 5.43 11.19
N ALA A 61 0.48 6.30 10.56
CA ALA A 61 -0.19 7.39 11.27
C ALA A 61 -1.10 6.88 12.39
N THR A 62 -1.79 5.74 12.17
CA THR A 62 -2.63 5.12 13.18
C THR A 62 -1.79 4.59 14.35
N ALA A 63 -0.68 3.88 14.07
CA ALA A 63 0.22 3.38 15.11
C ALA A 63 0.80 4.52 15.96
N GLU A 64 1.28 5.58 15.32
CA GLU A 64 1.83 6.76 16.00
C GLU A 64 0.76 7.47 16.86
N SER A 65 -0.49 7.56 16.38
CA SER A 65 -1.60 8.13 17.15
C SER A 65 -1.95 7.34 18.41
N LEU A 66 -1.67 6.03 18.41
CA LEU A 66 -1.86 5.13 19.55
C LEU A 66 -0.65 5.06 20.49
N GLY A 67 0.42 5.80 20.18
CA GLY A 67 1.62 5.92 21.02
C GLY A 67 2.71 4.88 20.71
N TYR A 68 2.66 4.23 19.56
CA TYR A 68 3.71 3.32 19.08
C TYR A 68 4.74 4.08 18.24
N GLU A 69 5.97 3.56 18.20
CA GLU A 69 6.87 3.84 17.08
C GLU A 69 6.43 2.99 15.88
N ALA A 70 6.57 3.52 14.66
CA ALA A 70 6.23 2.78 13.46
C ALA A 70 7.25 3.03 12.35
N ASN A 71 7.68 1.97 11.67
CA ASN A 71 8.47 2.05 10.45
C ASN A 71 7.73 1.37 9.30
N VAL A 72 7.88 1.95 8.10
CA VAL A 72 7.35 1.38 6.86
C VAL A 72 8.51 0.92 6.01
N SER A 73 8.42 -0.30 5.49
CA SER A 73 9.37 -0.88 4.55
C SER A 73 8.62 -1.59 3.42
N ALA A 74 9.31 -1.86 2.30
CA ALA A 74 8.66 -2.43 1.12
C ALA A 74 9.45 -3.63 0.58
N HIS A 75 8.74 -4.72 0.26
CA HIS A 75 9.33 -5.93 -0.31
C HIS A 75 9.29 -5.97 -1.85
N LYS A 76 8.54 -5.10 -2.51
CA LYS A 76 8.43 -4.99 -3.98
C LYS A 76 8.05 -6.30 -4.67
N GLY A 77 7.19 -7.09 -4.03
CA GLY A 77 6.76 -8.40 -4.54
C GLY A 77 7.77 -9.54 -4.40
N ASP A 78 8.92 -9.30 -3.73
CA ASP A 78 9.97 -10.31 -3.52
C ASP A 78 9.87 -10.96 -2.14
N THR A 79 9.61 -12.26 -2.11
CA THR A 79 9.45 -13.05 -0.87
C THR A 79 10.73 -13.16 -0.05
N ASN A 80 11.91 -13.06 -0.66
CA ASN A 80 13.18 -13.09 0.08
C ASN A 80 13.40 -11.75 0.78
N THR A 81 13.06 -10.64 0.10
CA THR A 81 13.08 -9.31 0.71
C THR A 81 12.08 -9.25 1.85
N GLU A 82 10.83 -9.74 1.67
CA GLU A 82 9.83 -9.84 2.73
C GLU A 82 10.37 -10.61 3.94
N SER A 83 10.95 -11.80 3.72
CA SER A 83 11.54 -12.61 4.79
C SER A 83 12.65 -11.86 5.54
N THR A 84 13.49 -11.10 4.83
CA THR A 84 14.55 -10.25 5.43
C THR A 84 13.97 -9.11 6.26
N LEU A 85 12.90 -8.48 5.80
CA LEU A 85 12.21 -7.41 6.54
C LEU A 85 11.55 -7.96 7.81
N ILE A 86 10.98 -9.16 7.76
CA ILE A 86 10.46 -9.85 8.94
C ILE A 86 11.58 -10.20 9.91
N ASP A 87 12.75 -10.69 9.45
CA ASP A 87 13.93 -10.91 10.31
C ASP A 87 14.39 -9.62 10.99
N THR A 88 14.29 -8.50 10.27
CA THR A 88 14.58 -7.17 10.82
C THR A 88 13.58 -6.79 11.92
N ALA A 89 12.29 -7.01 11.69
CA ALA A 89 11.24 -6.76 12.68
C ALA A 89 11.46 -7.62 13.96
N ILE A 90 11.85 -8.89 13.79
CA ILE A 90 12.19 -9.78 14.92
C ILE A 90 13.41 -9.26 15.68
N THR A 91 14.48 -8.88 14.98
CA THR A 91 15.72 -8.35 15.58
C THR A 91 15.44 -7.05 16.35
N ASN A 92 14.60 -6.18 15.81
CA ASN A 92 14.18 -4.94 16.44
C ASN A 92 13.17 -5.13 17.58
N LYS A 93 12.73 -6.37 17.83
CA LYS A 93 11.74 -6.73 18.85
C LYS A 93 10.42 -5.96 18.65
N SER A 94 9.95 -5.89 17.42
CA SER A 94 8.66 -5.30 17.12
C SER A 94 7.55 -5.96 17.95
N VAL A 95 6.62 -5.16 18.44
CA VAL A 95 5.48 -5.65 19.25
C VAL A 95 4.35 -6.22 18.39
N ALA A 96 4.32 -5.85 17.11
CA ALA A 96 3.46 -6.40 16.06
C ALA A 96 4.06 -6.14 14.67
N ILE A 97 3.60 -6.92 13.69
CA ILE A 97 3.87 -6.70 12.27
C ILE A 97 2.54 -6.52 11.54
N ILE A 98 2.41 -5.44 10.78
CA ILE A 98 1.36 -5.23 9.78
C ILE A 98 2.00 -5.58 8.43
N LEU A 99 1.45 -6.53 7.70
CA LEU A 99 2.08 -7.09 6.48
C LEU A 99 1.06 -7.17 5.35
N ASP A 100 1.41 -6.59 4.19
CA ASP A 100 0.83 -6.96 2.91
C ASP A 100 1.69 -8.07 2.31
N PRO A 101 1.27 -9.35 2.31
CA PRO A 101 2.14 -10.45 1.93
C PRO A 101 2.49 -10.46 0.44
N ALA A 102 3.75 -10.71 0.12
CA ALA A 102 4.26 -10.77 -1.26
C ALA A 102 3.67 -11.90 -2.10
N ASN A 103 3.22 -12.98 -1.46
CA ASN A 103 2.75 -14.19 -2.13
C ASN A 103 1.87 -15.01 -1.18
N ALA A 104 0.71 -15.47 -1.67
CA ALA A 104 -0.26 -16.18 -0.84
C ALA A 104 0.28 -17.48 -0.21
N ASP A 105 1.16 -18.22 -0.90
CA ASP A 105 1.79 -19.43 -0.40
C ASP A 105 3.22 -19.17 0.11
N GLY A 106 3.98 -18.37 -0.65
CA GLY A 106 5.40 -18.12 -0.38
C GLY A 106 5.67 -17.37 0.93
N SER A 107 4.74 -16.52 1.36
CA SER A 107 4.86 -15.71 2.58
C SER A 107 4.56 -16.50 3.86
N ILE A 108 3.94 -17.69 3.78
CA ILE A 108 3.56 -18.50 4.96
C ILE A 108 4.75 -18.76 5.87
N GLY A 109 5.90 -19.15 5.28
CA GLY A 109 7.11 -19.45 6.05
C GLY A 109 7.67 -18.25 6.82
N ALA A 110 7.61 -17.07 6.21
CA ALA A 110 8.08 -15.82 6.80
C ALA A 110 7.14 -15.34 7.92
N VAL A 111 5.82 -15.42 7.70
CA VAL A 111 4.81 -15.13 8.74
C VAL A 111 4.96 -16.09 9.93
N LYS A 112 5.13 -17.40 9.65
CA LYS A 112 5.37 -18.40 10.71
C LYS A 112 6.60 -18.06 11.55
N LYS A 113 7.69 -17.62 10.93
CA LYS A 113 8.92 -17.23 11.64
C LYS A 113 8.67 -16.10 12.63
N ALA A 114 7.89 -15.07 12.25
CA ALA A 114 7.52 -13.97 13.15
C ALA A 114 6.68 -14.48 14.34
N VAL A 115 5.69 -15.33 14.06
CA VAL A 115 4.81 -15.91 15.08
C VAL A 115 5.59 -16.81 16.05
N ASP A 116 6.49 -17.65 15.54
CA ASP A 116 7.36 -18.51 16.36
C ASP A 116 8.32 -17.67 17.25
N ALA A 117 8.68 -16.46 16.82
CA ALA A 117 9.44 -15.49 17.61
C ALA A 117 8.58 -14.72 18.63
N GLY A 118 7.29 -15.00 18.70
CA GLY A 118 6.35 -14.37 19.63
C GLY A 118 5.80 -13.02 19.16
N ILE A 119 5.97 -12.65 17.88
CA ILE A 119 5.47 -11.40 17.32
C ILE A 119 4.16 -11.67 16.57
N PRO A 120 3.03 -11.06 16.98
CA PRO A 120 1.77 -11.20 16.28
C PRO A 120 1.82 -10.51 14.91
N VAL A 121 1.23 -11.15 13.89
CA VAL A 121 1.17 -10.66 12.51
C VAL A 121 -0.28 -10.39 12.14
N PHE A 122 -0.54 -9.24 11.53
CA PHE A 122 -1.82 -8.80 11.00
C PHE A 122 -1.63 -8.56 9.51
N LEU A 123 -2.37 -9.28 8.68
CA LEU A 123 -2.29 -9.15 7.23
C LEU A 123 -3.29 -8.12 6.72
N VAL A 124 -2.87 -7.35 5.73
CA VAL A 124 -3.68 -6.33 5.08
C VAL A 124 -3.65 -6.52 3.57
N ASN A 125 -4.71 -6.11 2.88
CA ASN A 125 -4.85 -6.12 1.42
C ASN A 125 -4.79 -7.51 0.77
N ALA A 126 -3.68 -8.22 0.90
CA ALA A 126 -3.52 -9.59 0.44
C ALA A 126 -3.57 -10.59 1.61
N GLU A 127 -3.76 -11.86 1.31
CA GLU A 127 -3.89 -12.93 2.29
C GLU A 127 -2.89 -14.06 2.03
N ILE A 128 -2.64 -14.87 3.04
CA ILE A 128 -1.91 -16.14 2.89
C ILE A 128 -2.88 -17.32 2.87
N ASN A 129 -2.52 -18.39 2.16
CA ASN A 129 -3.30 -19.63 2.07
C ASN A 129 -3.16 -20.52 3.31
N GLN A 130 -3.11 -19.88 4.50
CA GLN A 130 -3.07 -20.58 5.78
C GLN A 130 -3.84 -19.81 6.85
N GLU A 131 -4.91 -20.38 7.35
CA GLU A 131 -5.67 -19.86 8.49
C GLU A 131 -5.02 -20.27 9.82
N GLY A 132 -5.31 -19.48 10.87
CA GLY A 132 -4.86 -19.73 12.25
C GLY A 132 -3.41 -19.33 12.51
N LEU A 133 -2.71 -18.76 11.53
CA LEU A 133 -1.32 -18.32 11.66
C LEU A 133 -1.23 -16.82 11.96
N ALA A 134 -1.86 -16.00 11.17
CA ALA A 134 -1.98 -14.57 11.43
C ALA A 134 -3.07 -14.29 12.49
N LYS A 135 -3.02 -13.15 13.15
CA LYS A 135 -4.07 -12.73 14.10
C LYS A 135 -5.28 -12.15 13.39
N ALA A 136 -5.08 -11.56 12.23
CA ALA A 136 -6.12 -11.06 11.36
C ALA A 136 -5.64 -11.02 9.91
N GLN A 137 -6.59 -11.13 8.95
CA GLN A 137 -6.41 -10.96 7.53
C GLN A 137 -7.52 -10.01 7.03
N LEU A 138 -7.18 -8.71 6.90
CA LEU A 138 -8.12 -7.66 6.55
C LEU A 138 -7.98 -7.35 5.06
N VAL A 139 -8.98 -7.72 4.27
CA VAL A 139 -8.91 -7.64 2.81
C VAL A 139 -10.18 -7.00 2.25
N SER A 140 -10.08 -6.42 1.07
CA SER A 140 -11.27 -5.98 0.33
C SER A 140 -12.14 -7.17 -0.04
N ASN A 141 -13.45 -6.98 -0.08
CA ASN A 141 -14.38 -7.96 -0.67
C ASN A 141 -14.22 -7.97 -2.19
N ASN A 142 -13.09 -8.57 -2.63
CA ASN A 142 -12.69 -8.58 -4.05
C ASN A 142 -13.72 -9.24 -4.97
N ALA A 143 -14.44 -10.25 -4.49
CA ALA A 143 -15.49 -10.90 -5.27
C ALA A 143 -16.68 -9.96 -5.49
N GLN A 144 -17.12 -9.24 -4.45
CA GLN A 144 -18.18 -8.24 -4.54
C GLN A 144 -17.73 -7.06 -5.41
N GLY A 145 -16.51 -6.55 -5.21
CA GLY A 145 -15.97 -5.48 -6.03
C GLY A 145 -15.85 -5.85 -7.51
N ALA A 146 -15.40 -7.08 -7.81
CA ALA A 146 -15.34 -7.57 -9.19
C ALA A 146 -16.72 -7.70 -9.83
N ALA A 147 -17.74 -8.13 -9.07
CA ALA A 147 -19.11 -8.15 -9.55
C ALA A 147 -19.62 -6.74 -9.88
N LEU A 148 -19.42 -5.76 -8.98
CA LEU A 148 -19.75 -4.35 -9.25
C LEU A 148 -19.06 -3.82 -10.52
N GLY A 149 -17.75 -4.07 -10.66
CA GLY A 149 -16.99 -3.66 -11.83
C GLY A 149 -17.52 -4.33 -13.12
N ALA A 150 -17.83 -5.62 -13.07
CA ALA A 150 -18.34 -6.37 -14.23
C ALA A 150 -19.75 -5.93 -14.65
N GLU A 151 -20.64 -5.65 -13.70
CA GLU A 151 -21.97 -5.10 -13.98
C GLU A 151 -21.88 -3.72 -14.66
N GLN A 152 -21.01 -2.84 -14.12
CA GLN A 152 -20.75 -1.55 -14.75
C GLN A 152 -20.09 -1.71 -16.12
N TRP A 153 -19.21 -2.69 -16.29
CA TRP A 153 -18.58 -3.02 -17.55
C TRP A 153 -19.60 -3.35 -18.64
N ILE A 154 -20.55 -4.24 -18.32
CA ILE A 154 -21.65 -4.61 -19.22
C ILE A 154 -22.45 -3.37 -19.63
N SER A 155 -22.80 -2.52 -18.66
CA SER A 155 -23.53 -1.28 -18.91
C SER A 155 -22.80 -0.34 -19.88
N VAL A 156 -21.51 -0.10 -19.69
CA VAL A 156 -20.72 0.84 -20.53
C VAL A 156 -20.38 0.27 -21.91
N MET A 157 -20.32 -1.06 -22.05
CA MET A 157 -20.10 -1.74 -23.32
C MET A 157 -21.37 -1.91 -24.14
N GLY A 158 -22.56 -1.82 -23.53
CA GLY A 158 -23.86 -2.03 -24.19
C GLY A 158 -24.07 -3.50 -24.54
N ASP A 159 -23.76 -4.40 -23.62
CA ASP A 159 -23.98 -5.85 -23.64
C ASP A 159 -23.24 -6.61 -24.75
N LYS A 160 -22.31 -5.99 -25.47
CA LYS A 160 -21.58 -6.60 -26.60
C LYS A 160 -20.24 -5.93 -26.85
N GLY A 161 -19.37 -6.61 -27.58
CA GLY A 161 -18.09 -6.09 -28.05
C GLY A 161 -16.92 -7.02 -27.75
N THR A 162 -15.75 -6.68 -28.25
CA THR A 162 -14.52 -7.42 -28.00
C THR A 162 -13.68 -6.70 -26.98
N TYR A 163 -13.17 -7.42 -25.99
CA TYR A 163 -12.37 -6.82 -24.94
C TYR A 163 -11.14 -7.65 -24.56
N VAL A 164 -10.20 -7.00 -23.90
CA VAL A 164 -9.03 -7.64 -23.31
C VAL A 164 -8.99 -7.42 -21.81
N GLU A 165 -8.31 -8.31 -21.09
CA GLU A 165 -8.11 -8.23 -19.66
C GLU A 165 -6.64 -8.02 -19.33
N LEU A 166 -6.35 -7.04 -18.47
CA LEU A 166 -5.05 -6.90 -17.79
C LEU A 166 -5.15 -7.56 -16.41
N PHE A 167 -4.44 -8.68 -16.27
CA PHE A 167 -4.46 -9.51 -15.07
C PHE A 167 -3.35 -9.08 -14.10
N GLY A 168 -3.63 -9.12 -12.81
CA GLY A 168 -2.69 -8.78 -11.76
C GLY A 168 -1.56 -9.77 -11.57
N ASN A 169 -0.95 -9.76 -10.37
CA ASN A 169 0.09 -10.71 -10.02
C ASN A 169 -0.51 -12.09 -9.71
N PRO A 170 -0.12 -13.16 -10.43
CA PRO A 170 -0.66 -14.51 -10.18
C PRO A 170 -0.36 -15.08 -8.79
N ALA A 171 0.63 -14.53 -8.08
CA ALA A 171 0.99 -14.95 -6.73
C ALA A 171 0.11 -14.33 -5.64
N ASP A 172 -0.77 -13.39 -6.02
CA ASP A 172 -1.75 -12.74 -5.17
C ASP A 172 -3.17 -13.26 -5.49
N ASN A 173 -3.86 -13.81 -4.49
CA ASN A 173 -5.22 -14.34 -4.62
C ASN A 173 -6.22 -13.30 -5.17
N ASN A 174 -6.00 -12.01 -4.92
CA ASN A 174 -6.84 -10.93 -5.41
C ASN A 174 -6.94 -10.93 -6.94
N ALA A 175 -5.84 -11.25 -7.65
CA ALA A 175 -5.82 -11.30 -9.11
C ALA A 175 -6.81 -12.35 -9.65
N ALA A 176 -6.74 -13.56 -9.12
CA ALA A 176 -7.65 -14.64 -9.53
C ALA A 176 -9.10 -14.35 -9.11
N THR A 177 -9.31 -13.81 -7.91
CA THR A 177 -10.65 -13.49 -7.39
C THR A 177 -11.34 -12.44 -8.27
N ARG A 178 -10.65 -11.36 -8.63
CA ARG A 178 -11.19 -10.31 -9.52
C ARG A 178 -11.48 -10.85 -10.91
N SER A 179 -10.53 -11.54 -11.51
CA SER A 179 -10.68 -12.13 -12.85
C SER A 179 -11.81 -13.16 -12.93
N ASN A 180 -11.96 -14.03 -11.92
CA ASN A 180 -13.06 -14.99 -11.84
C ASN A 180 -14.41 -14.27 -11.67
N GLY A 181 -14.46 -13.20 -10.89
CA GLY A 181 -15.64 -12.35 -10.76
C GLY A 181 -16.06 -11.76 -12.10
N TYR A 182 -15.11 -11.17 -12.85
CA TYR A 182 -15.36 -10.66 -14.20
C TYR A 182 -15.89 -11.76 -15.13
N THR A 183 -15.20 -12.90 -15.19
CA THR A 183 -15.60 -14.02 -16.04
C THR A 183 -16.99 -14.54 -15.70
N THR A 184 -17.34 -14.64 -14.41
CA THR A 184 -18.64 -15.14 -13.94
C THR A 184 -19.79 -14.24 -14.36
N VAL A 185 -19.62 -12.92 -14.26
CA VAL A 185 -20.68 -11.95 -14.56
C VAL A 185 -20.75 -11.69 -16.07
N ILE A 186 -19.63 -11.37 -16.71
CA ILE A 186 -19.56 -11.04 -18.14
C ILE A 186 -19.89 -12.27 -19.00
N GLY A 187 -19.52 -13.46 -18.53
CA GLY A 187 -19.82 -14.72 -19.25
C GLY A 187 -21.29 -15.03 -19.45
N GLN A 188 -22.20 -14.30 -18.80
CA GLN A 188 -23.64 -14.38 -19.04
C GLN A 188 -24.08 -13.63 -20.33
N TYR A 189 -23.19 -12.86 -20.94
CA TYR A 189 -23.43 -12.04 -22.13
C TYR A 189 -22.61 -12.57 -23.31
N PRO A 190 -23.20 -13.43 -24.16
CA PRO A 190 -22.46 -14.17 -25.20
C PRO A 190 -21.88 -13.26 -26.30
N ASP A 191 -22.41 -12.05 -26.45
CA ASP A 191 -21.91 -11.06 -27.42
C ASP A 191 -20.73 -10.22 -26.87
N MET A 192 -20.33 -10.42 -25.61
CA MET A 192 -19.12 -9.84 -25.00
C MET A 192 -17.99 -10.86 -25.08
N VAL A 193 -17.06 -10.65 -26.00
CA VAL A 193 -16.02 -11.64 -26.33
C VAL A 193 -14.66 -11.19 -25.80
N GLN A 194 -14.08 -11.94 -24.87
CA GLN A 194 -12.68 -11.74 -24.44
C GLN A 194 -11.74 -12.28 -25.52
N VAL A 195 -10.94 -11.40 -26.12
CA VAL A 195 -10.01 -11.74 -27.20
C VAL A 195 -8.56 -11.77 -26.76
N GLY A 196 -8.27 -11.38 -25.52
CA GLY A 196 -6.91 -11.44 -24.96
C GLY A 196 -6.89 -11.22 -23.47
N LYS A 197 -5.83 -11.76 -22.84
CA LYS A 197 -5.55 -11.58 -21.42
C LYS A 197 -4.05 -11.61 -21.19
N GLU A 198 -3.52 -10.61 -20.52
CA GLU A 198 -2.08 -10.49 -20.22
C GLU A 198 -1.83 -10.19 -18.76
N VAL A 199 -0.77 -10.80 -18.20
CA VAL A 199 -0.30 -10.52 -16.86
C VAL A 199 0.52 -9.22 -16.87
N ALA A 200 0.11 -8.24 -16.06
CA ALA A 200 0.80 -6.95 -15.94
C ALA A 200 1.15 -6.60 -14.47
N ASP A 201 1.04 -7.56 -13.55
CA ASP A 201 1.60 -7.56 -12.18
C ASP A 201 1.31 -6.30 -11.36
N TRP A 202 0.14 -5.71 -11.49
CA TRP A 202 -0.29 -4.49 -10.82
C TRP A 202 0.50 -3.22 -11.20
N ASP A 203 1.35 -3.29 -12.25
CA ASP A 203 2.32 -2.28 -12.63
C ASP A 203 1.87 -1.46 -13.85
N ARG A 204 1.97 -0.11 -13.76
CA ARG A 204 1.55 0.83 -14.81
C ARG A 204 2.37 0.65 -16.09
N THR A 205 3.68 0.48 -15.98
CA THR A 205 4.56 0.32 -17.12
C THR A 205 4.31 -1.01 -17.84
N LYS A 206 4.11 -2.09 -17.07
CA LYS A 206 3.73 -3.39 -17.65
C LYS A 206 2.34 -3.31 -18.30
N GLY A 207 1.38 -2.64 -17.66
CA GLY A 207 0.05 -2.38 -18.23
C GLY A 207 0.14 -1.72 -19.60
N TYR A 208 0.96 -0.67 -19.72
CA TYR A 208 1.25 -0.01 -21.00
C TYR A 208 1.85 -0.97 -22.03
N GLN A 209 2.90 -1.71 -21.69
CA GLN A 209 3.59 -2.63 -22.59
C GLN A 209 2.68 -3.77 -23.06
N LYS A 210 1.91 -4.35 -22.13
CA LYS A 210 0.95 -5.42 -22.44
C LYS A 210 -0.18 -4.93 -23.32
N MET A 211 -0.66 -3.71 -23.06
CA MET A 211 -1.69 -3.11 -23.92
C MET A 211 -1.20 -2.86 -25.34
N GLN A 212 0.04 -2.41 -25.54
CA GLN A 212 0.63 -2.30 -26.89
C GLN A 212 0.60 -3.65 -27.62
N SER A 213 1.00 -4.74 -26.95
CA SER A 213 0.98 -6.08 -27.52
C SER A 213 -0.44 -6.56 -27.85
N LEU A 214 -1.38 -6.31 -26.94
CA LEU A 214 -2.79 -6.67 -27.13
C LEU A 214 -3.42 -5.92 -28.30
N LEU A 215 -3.10 -4.63 -28.49
CA LEU A 215 -3.55 -3.82 -29.62
C LEU A 215 -2.98 -4.29 -30.97
N GLN A 216 -1.75 -4.75 -30.98
CA GLN A 216 -1.14 -5.34 -32.21
C GLN A 216 -1.86 -6.65 -32.61
N ALA A 217 -2.19 -7.49 -31.64
CA ALA A 217 -2.87 -8.75 -31.87
C ALA A 217 -4.37 -8.56 -32.17
N ASN A 218 -5.01 -7.55 -31.58
CA ASN A 218 -6.44 -7.30 -31.65
C ASN A 218 -6.71 -5.81 -31.91
N PRO A 219 -6.54 -5.32 -33.15
CA PRO A 219 -6.62 -3.88 -33.43
C PRO A 219 -8.01 -3.28 -33.28
N ASP A 220 -9.06 -4.09 -33.27
CA ASP A 220 -10.46 -3.66 -33.27
C ASP A 220 -11.18 -3.91 -31.94
N ILE A 221 -10.41 -4.02 -30.83
CA ILE A 221 -11.01 -4.13 -29.51
C ILE A 221 -11.79 -2.86 -29.14
N THR A 222 -12.87 -3.05 -28.41
CA THR A 222 -13.76 -1.97 -27.94
C THR A 222 -13.66 -1.76 -26.43
N GLY A 223 -12.91 -2.62 -25.72
CA GLY A 223 -12.77 -2.51 -24.28
C GLY A 223 -11.52 -3.12 -23.67
N VAL A 224 -11.14 -2.58 -22.52
CA VAL A 224 -10.08 -3.07 -21.62
C VAL A 224 -10.66 -3.14 -20.22
N ILE A 225 -10.73 -4.34 -19.62
CA ILE A 225 -11.01 -4.50 -18.20
C ILE A 225 -9.70 -4.79 -17.47
N SER A 226 -9.41 -4.06 -16.41
CA SER A 226 -8.16 -4.18 -15.69
C SER A 226 -8.36 -4.66 -14.26
N GLY A 227 -7.45 -5.49 -13.79
CA GLY A 227 -7.43 -5.95 -12.40
C GLY A 227 -7.11 -4.85 -11.41
N ASN A 228 -6.42 -3.76 -11.84
CA ASN A 228 -6.22 -2.57 -11.02
C ASN A 228 -6.08 -1.28 -11.84
N ASP A 229 -6.06 -0.13 -11.16
CA ASP A 229 -5.99 1.20 -11.77
C ASP A 229 -4.65 1.49 -12.43
N GLU A 230 -3.53 1.07 -11.82
CA GLU A 230 -2.21 1.32 -12.38
C GLU A 230 -2.06 0.68 -13.77
N MET A 231 -2.47 -0.58 -13.92
CA MET A 231 -2.48 -1.25 -15.21
C MET A 231 -3.46 -0.57 -16.20
N ALA A 232 -4.65 -0.15 -15.72
CA ALA A 232 -5.64 0.58 -16.53
C ALA A 232 -5.10 1.91 -17.05
N LEU A 233 -4.42 2.68 -16.21
CA LEU A 233 -3.76 3.95 -16.60
C LEU A 233 -2.62 3.71 -17.60
N GLY A 234 -1.88 2.62 -17.45
CA GLY A 234 -0.92 2.16 -18.45
C GLY A 234 -1.60 1.86 -19.80
N ALA A 235 -2.73 1.16 -19.78
CA ALA A 235 -3.50 0.88 -20.99
C ALA A 235 -4.03 2.16 -21.64
N ILE A 236 -4.53 3.13 -20.87
CA ILE A 236 -4.96 4.43 -21.38
C ILE A 236 -3.82 5.14 -22.11
N ALA A 237 -2.61 5.12 -21.54
CA ALA A 237 -1.45 5.72 -22.20
C ALA A 237 -1.13 5.07 -23.56
N ALA A 238 -1.17 3.73 -23.65
CA ALA A 238 -0.98 3.00 -24.91
C ALA A 238 -2.09 3.28 -25.94
N LEU A 239 -3.34 3.37 -25.47
CA LEU A 239 -4.49 3.71 -26.31
C LEU A 239 -4.41 5.14 -26.86
N LYS A 240 -3.96 6.10 -26.05
CA LYS A 240 -3.70 7.49 -26.47
C LYS A 240 -2.63 7.57 -27.56
N GLU A 241 -1.50 6.87 -27.35
CA GLU A 241 -0.42 6.81 -28.32
C GLU A 241 -0.89 6.20 -29.65
N ALA A 242 -1.73 5.17 -29.61
CA ALA A 242 -2.31 4.55 -30.79
C ALA A 242 -3.47 5.35 -31.42
N GLY A 243 -3.92 6.45 -30.81
CA GLY A 243 -5.08 7.22 -31.27
C GLY A 243 -6.42 6.50 -31.15
N LYS A 244 -6.53 5.53 -30.22
CA LYS A 244 -7.70 4.63 -30.09
C LYS A 244 -8.55 4.83 -28.83
N LEU A 245 -8.12 5.69 -27.89
CA LEU A 245 -8.79 5.83 -26.60
C LEU A 245 -10.27 6.22 -26.72
N GLU A 246 -10.65 7.06 -27.67
CA GLU A 246 -12.05 7.50 -27.85
C GLU A 246 -12.99 6.33 -28.15
N GLY A 247 -12.51 5.29 -28.86
CA GLY A 247 -13.28 4.11 -29.27
C GLY A 247 -13.22 2.93 -28.29
N VAL A 248 -12.40 3.00 -27.22
CA VAL A 248 -12.16 1.88 -26.32
C VAL A 248 -12.56 2.25 -24.90
N LYS A 249 -13.45 1.47 -24.28
CA LYS A 249 -13.83 1.63 -22.87
C LYS A 249 -12.76 1.03 -21.98
N VAL A 250 -12.42 1.71 -20.86
CA VAL A 250 -11.44 1.22 -19.89
C VAL A 250 -12.08 1.19 -18.50
N GLY A 251 -12.03 0.02 -17.85
CA GLY A 251 -12.46 -0.15 -16.46
C GLY A 251 -11.26 -0.44 -15.54
N GLY A 252 -11.26 0.15 -14.34
CA GLY A 252 -10.22 0.02 -13.33
C GLY A 252 -10.72 -0.57 -12.01
N PHE A 253 -9.79 -0.74 -11.08
CA PHE A 253 -10.02 -1.22 -9.72
C PHE A 253 -8.94 -0.62 -8.80
N ASP A 254 -9.25 -0.12 -7.66
CA ASP A 254 -8.55 0.43 -6.50
C ASP A 254 -9.19 1.75 -6.04
N GLY A 255 -9.69 2.60 -6.95
CA GLY A 255 -10.14 3.96 -6.63
C GLY A 255 -8.98 4.92 -6.40
N SER A 256 -7.87 4.74 -7.13
CA SER A 256 -6.69 5.58 -7.00
C SER A 256 -6.95 7.03 -7.47
N PRO A 257 -6.25 8.05 -6.92
CA PRO A 257 -6.47 9.45 -7.31
C PRO A 257 -6.33 9.70 -8.81
N ASP A 258 -5.35 9.08 -9.48
CA ASP A 258 -5.13 9.23 -10.92
C ASP A 258 -6.26 8.58 -11.73
N ALA A 259 -6.77 7.41 -11.30
CA ALA A 259 -7.90 6.75 -11.95
C ALA A 259 -9.19 7.56 -11.78
N VAL A 260 -9.43 8.11 -10.58
CA VAL A 260 -10.56 9.01 -10.33
C VAL A 260 -10.48 10.26 -11.21
N ALA A 261 -9.27 10.82 -11.40
CA ALA A 261 -9.06 11.91 -12.34
C ALA A 261 -9.34 11.49 -13.80
N ALA A 262 -8.94 10.26 -14.18
CA ALA A 262 -9.25 9.71 -15.52
C ALA A 262 -10.75 9.45 -15.71
N VAL A 263 -11.49 9.00 -14.69
CA VAL A 263 -12.94 8.90 -14.73
C VAL A 263 -13.58 10.29 -14.93
N LYS A 264 -13.13 11.28 -14.18
CA LYS A 264 -13.62 12.66 -14.30
C LYS A 264 -13.33 13.28 -15.69
N ALA A 265 -12.21 12.91 -16.29
CA ALA A 265 -11.83 13.33 -17.64
C ALA A 265 -12.54 12.53 -18.76
N GLY A 266 -13.28 11.47 -18.44
CA GLY A 266 -13.93 10.58 -19.42
C GLY A 266 -12.96 9.62 -20.13
N GLU A 267 -11.73 9.49 -19.64
CA GLU A 267 -10.69 8.58 -20.18
C GLU A 267 -10.81 7.17 -19.62
N MET A 268 -11.40 7.02 -18.45
CA MET A 268 -11.76 5.77 -17.80
C MET A 268 -13.26 5.76 -17.54
N ALA A 269 -13.92 4.65 -17.77
CA ALA A 269 -15.36 4.54 -17.60
C ALA A 269 -15.78 4.46 -16.12
N TYR A 270 -14.99 3.74 -15.32
CA TYR A 270 -15.18 3.56 -13.88
C TYR A 270 -13.91 3.03 -13.22
N THR A 271 -13.86 3.15 -11.90
CA THR A 271 -12.97 2.37 -11.05
C THR A 271 -13.72 1.83 -9.84
N VAL A 272 -13.30 0.68 -9.31
CA VAL A 272 -13.86 0.09 -8.09
C VAL A 272 -12.96 0.45 -6.92
N LEU A 273 -13.45 1.28 -6.00
CA LEU A 273 -12.69 1.72 -4.84
C LEU A 273 -12.56 0.60 -3.80
N GLN A 274 -11.34 0.34 -3.38
CA GLN A 274 -11.01 -0.48 -2.21
C GLN A 274 -10.84 0.44 -0.99
N PRO A 275 -11.42 0.11 0.17
CA PRO A 275 -11.32 0.96 1.37
C PRO A 275 -10.00 0.76 2.12
N VAL A 276 -8.85 0.92 1.42
CA VAL A 276 -7.50 0.65 1.96
C VAL A 276 -7.20 1.44 3.23
N ALA A 277 -7.61 2.70 3.30
CA ALA A 277 -7.42 3.51 4.49
C ALA A 277 -8.18 2.97 5.71
N VAL A 278 -9.35 2.35 5.49
CA VAL A 278 -10.18 1.80 6.56
C VAL A 278 -9.53 0.55 7.14
N PHE A 279 -9.24 -0.45 6.31
CA PHE A 279 -8.71 -1.71 6.83
C PHE A 279 -7.25 -1.62 7.29
N SER A 280 -6.42 -0.73 6.72
CA SER A 280 -5.05 -0.49 7.21
C SER A 280 -5.06 0.12 8.62
N ALA A 281 -5.93 1.10 8.86
CA ALA A 281 -6.12 1.65 10.21
C ALA A 281 -6.69 0.60 11.17
N GLU A 282 -7.63 -0.22 10.72
CA GLU A 282 -8.26 -1.26 11.52
C GLU A 282 -7.27 -2.36 11.91
N ALA A 283 -6.37 -2.79 11.02
CA ALA A 283 -5.33 -3.76 11.34
C ALA A 283 -4.44 -3.29 12.50
N VAL A 284 -4.08 -2.02 12.51
CA VAL A 284 -3.29 -1.42 13.62
C VAL A 284 -4.10 -1.33 14.91
N ARG A 285 -5.41 -0.99 14.84
CA ARG A 285 -6.28 -0.99 16.04
C ARG A 285 -6.43 -2.38 16.63
N GLN A 286 -6.57 -3.40 15.78
CA GLN A 286 -6.61 -4.80 16.21
C GLN A 286 -5.29 -5.25 16.80
N ALA A 287 -4.16 -4.79 16.26
CA ALA A 287 -2.84 -5.03 16.85
C ALA A 287 -2.72 -4.38 18.23
N ASP A 288 -3.15 -3.13 18.39
CA ASP A 288 -3.18 -2.42 19.68
C ASP A 288 -4.05 -3.16 20.70
N ASN A 289 -5.25 -3.57 20.29
CA ASN A 289 -6.15 -4.33 21.16
C ASN A 289 -5.52 -5.68 21.57
N PHE A 290 -4.91 -6.40 20.62
CA PHE A 290 -4.24 -7.66 20.90
C PHE A 290 -3.05 -7.51 21.86
N ILE A 291 -2.23 -6.49 21.67
CA ILE A 291 -1.09 -6.20 22.57
C ILE A 291 -1.58 -5.93 24.00
N LYS A 292 -2.70 -5.24 24.17
CA LYS A 292 -3.24 -4.85 25.48
C LYS A 292 -4.05 -5.93 26.17
N THR A 293 -4.75 -6.77 25.41
CA THR A 293 -5.79 -7.67 25.95
C THR A 293 -5.58 -9.16 25.61
N GLY A 294 -4.76 -9.45 24.60
CA GLY A 294 -4.61 -10.80 24.03
C GLY A 294 -5.65 -11.14 22.95
N GLU A 295 -6.61 -10.24 22.67
CA GLU A 295 -7.69 -10.46 21.70
C GLU A 295 -7.70 -9.35 20.64
N THR A 296 -7.98 -9.68 19.37
CA THR A 296 -8.10 -8.68 18.29
C THR A 296 -9.35 -7.81 18.43
N GLY A 297 -10.39 -8.33 19.06
CA GLY A 297 -11.73 -7.74 19.11
C GLY A 297 -12.60 -8.08 17.89
N ALA A 298 -12.03 -8.70 16.86
CA ALA A 298 -12.79 -9.17 15.70
C ALA A 298 -13.35 -10.58 15.93
N ALA A 299 -14.48 -10.88 15.30
CA ALA A 299 -15.14 -12.18 15.40
C ALA A 299 -14.43 -13.29 14.63
N THR A 300 -13.73 -12.93 13.55
CA THR A 300 -13.03 -13.86 12.65
C THR A 300 -11.65 -13.35 12.28
N GLU A 301 -10.72 -14.26 11.94
CA GLU A 301 -9.41 -13.91 11.42
C GLU A 301 -9.53 -13.17 10.08
N LYS A 302 -10.28 -13.75 9.12
CA LYS A 302 -10.52 -13.12 7.82
C LYS A 302 -11.69 -12.15 7.90
N GLN A 303 -11.46 -10.93 7.45
CA GLN A 303 -12.41 -9.83 7.48
C GLN A 303 -12.48 -9.18 6.09
N LEU A 304 -13.69 -9.08 5.54
CA LEU A 304 -13.95 -8.54 4.21
C LEU A 304 -14.53 -7.14 4.33
N PHE A 305 -13.96 -6.19 3.58
CA PHE A 305 -14.42 -4.81 3.50
C PHE A 305 -15.00 -4.55 2.11
N ASP A 306 -16.26 -4.18 2.02
CA ASP A 306 -16.95 -3.98 0.76
C ASP A 306 -16.34 -2.84 -0.06
N CYS A 307 -16.25 -3.07 -1.35
CA CYS A 307 -15.81 -2.11 -2.35
C CYS A 307 -16.95 -1.19 -2.79
N LEU A 308 -16.61 -0.01 -3.31
CA LEU A 308 -17.55 0.97 -3.84
C LEU A 308 -17.26 1.26 -5.31
N LEU A 309 -18.29 1.46 -6.11
CA LEU A 309 -18.14 1.82 -7.52
C LEU A 309 -17.99 3.36 -7.66
N ILE A 310 -16.99 3.79 -8.43
CA ILE A 310 -16.79 5.19 -8.82
C ILE A 310 -17.01 5.32 -10.32
N THR A 311 -17.97 6.15 -10.69
CA THR A 311 -18.32 6.51 -12.08
C THR A 311 -18.38 8.02 -12.26
N ALA A 312 -18.60 8.50 -13.46
CA ALA A 312 -18.82 9.91 -13.72
C ALA A 312 -19.98 10.55 -12.91
N GLU A 313 -20.94 9.72 -12.45
CA GLU A 313 -22.12 10.20 -11.72
C GLU A 313 -21.80 10.55 -10.24
N ASN A 314 -20.78 9.88 -9.65
CA ASN A 314 -20.44 10.07 -8.24
C ASN A 314 -18.98 10.47 -7.98
N VAL A 315 -18.19 10.66 -9.02
CA VAL A 315 -16.76 11.01 -8.91
C VAL A 315 -16.49 12.28 -8.09
N ASP A 316 -17.43 13.21 -8.05
CA ASP A 316 -17.31 14.44 -7.24
C ASP A 316 -17.46 14.19 -5.73
N LYS A 317 -17.95 13.02 -5.32
CA LYS A 317 -17.98 12.57 -3.92
C LYS A 317 -16.62 12.03 -3.43
N TYR A 318 -15.64 11.88 -4.32
CA TYR A 318 -14.29 11.50 -3.95
C TYR A 318 -13.55 12.70 -3.34
N THR A 319 -13.46 12.73 -2.02
CA THR A 319 -13.01 13.91 -1.26
C THR A 319 -11.59 13.81 -0.72
N ALA A 320 -11.06 12.59 -0.61
CA ALA A 320 -9.69 12.30 -0.22
C ALA A 320 -9.24 11.00 -0.87
N ALA A 321 -7.93 10.74 -0.90
CA ALA A 321 -7.39 9.53 -1.48
C ALA A 321 -8.05 8.28 -0.87
N PHE A 322 -8.56 7.40 -1.73
CA PHE A 322 -9.27 6.17 -1.39
C PHE A 322 -10.48 6.37 -0.45
N THR A 323 -11.14 7.51 -0.57
CA THR A 323 -12.31 7.86 0.25
C THR A 323 -13.42 8.45 -0.61
N LEU A 324 -14.58 7.81 -0.59
CA LEU A 324 -15.80 8.28 -1.20
C LEU A 324 -16.77 8.70 -0.08
N SER A 325 -17.23 9.96 -0.09
CA SER A 325 -18.24 10.41 0.87
C SER A 325 -19.64 9.88 0.50
N GLU A 326 -20.49 9.66 1.49
CA GLU A 326 -21.88 9.23 1.30
C GLU A 326 -22.74 10.26 0.52
#